data_d6426c93484eaa108183c20859f2ea2f
#
_entry.id   d6426c93484eaa108183c20859f2ea2f
#
_cell.length_a   1.000
_cell.length_b   1.000
_cell.length_c   1.000
_cell.angle_alpha   90.00
_cell.angle_beta   90.00
_cell.angle_gamma   90.00
#
_symmetry.space_group_name_H-M   'P 1'
#
loop_
_entity.id
_entity.type
_entity.pdbx_description
1 polymer ?
#
loop_
_entity_poly.entity_id
_entity_poly.type
_entity_poly.pdbx_seq_one_letter_code
_entity_poly.pdbx_strand_id
1 'polypeptide(L)'
;MYDRSILVEQTDPELWAAIQAENARQEHHIELIASENYASPAVMAAQGSQLTNKYAEGYPGRRYYGGCENVDVAEQLAIDRVKKLFGAEAANVQAHCGASANEAVFLAFLKPGDTIMGMSLAEGGHLTHGMALNISGKWFNVVSYGLNAQEEIDYDAMERKAHEARPKLIIAGASAYSLAIDFERFAKVAKDVGAIFLVDMAHYAGLIAAGLYPNPVPHADVVTSTTHKSLRGPRGGIILMKTQHEKAINSAIFPGLQGGPLMHVIAAKAVAFKEALEPGFKAYQAQVIRNAQIVAQTLTERGLRIVSGRTESHVMLVDLRSKGITGKEAEAVLGRAHMTINKNAIPNDPEKPMVTSGVRIGTPAMTTRGFQDEEARQTAHLIADVLDKPRDAANIDAVRAKVHALTSRFPVYG
;
A
#
# COMPACT_ATOMS: atom_id res chain seq x y z
N MET A 1 37.15 18.71 3.91
CA MET A 1 36.80 17.52 3.08
C MET A 1 36.33 16.44 4.04
N TYR A 2 35.17 15.84 3.80
CA TYR A 2 34.66 14.79 4.68
C TYR A 2 35.50 13.49 4.54
N ASP A 3 35.60 12.74 5.63
CA ASP A 3 36.24 11.42 5.62
C ASP A 3 35.29 10.39 4.98
N ARG A 4 35.74 9.71 3.95
CA ARG A 4 34.94 8.74 3.18
C ARG A 4 34.75 7.39 3.89
N SER A 5 35.49 7.13 4.96
CA SER A 5 35.43 5.91 5.75
C SER A 5 34.45 5.99 6.94
N ILE A 6 34.04 7.21 7.30
CA ILE A 6 33.15 7.42 8.46
C ILE A 6 31.72 7.06 8.08
N LEU A 7 31.12 6.18 8.85
CA LEU A 7 29.74 5.72 8.75
C LEU A 7 28.82 6.46 9.72
N VAL A 8 27.50 6.23 9.62
CA VAL A 8 26.47 6.85 10.47
C VAL A 8 26.78 6.65 11.95
N GLU A 9 27.21 5.46 12.35
CA GLU A 9 27.59 5.13 13.74
C GLU A 9 28.58 6.10 14.36
N GLN A 10 29.57 6.52 13.57
CA GLN A 10 30.63 7.44 14.00
C GLN A 10 30.24 8.90 13.84
N THR A 11 29.40 9.21 12.83
CA THR A 11 28.96 10.58 12.54
C THR A 11 27.86 11.04 13.49
N ASP A 12 26.91 10.14 13.76
CA ASP A 12 25.72 10.43 14.56
C ASP A 12 25.30 9.19 15.36
N PRO A 13 25.97 8.96 16.52
CA PRO A 13 25.67 7.79 17.35
C PRO A 13 24.24 7.76 17.90
N GLU A 14 23.60 8.94 18.09
CA GLU A 14 22.22 9.04 18.56
C GLU A 14 21.24 8.55 17.49
N LEU A 15 21.40 8.99 16.24
CA LEU A 15 20.61 8.48 15.12
C LEU A 15 20.89 6.99 14.88
N TRP A 16 22.14 6.57 14.98
CA TRP A 16 22.50 5.16 14.83
C TRP A 16 21.80 4.26 15.85
N ALA A 17 21.74 4.70 17.12
CA ALA A 17 21.02 3.98 18.16
C ALA A 17 19.52 3.83 17.81
N ALA A 18 18.88 4.85 17.24
CA ALA A 18 17.50 4.79 16.81
C ALA A 18 17.31 3.80 15.62
N ILE A 19 18.23 3.79 14.66
CA ILE A 19 18.23 2.83 13.54
C ILE A 19 18.36 1.40 14.08
N GLN A 20 19.28 1.15 15.01
CA GLN A 20 19.46 -0.18 15.59
C GLN A 20 18.25 -0.63 16.41
N ALA A 21 17.60 0.29 17.13
CA ALA A 21 16.37 -0.01 17.86
C ALA A 21 15.22 -0.41 16.90
N GLU A 22 15.08 0.26 15.76
CA GLU A 22 14.08 -0.09 14.75
C GLU A 22 14.42 -1.43 14.07
N ASN A 23 15.69 -1.69 13.76
CA ASN A 23 16.12 -2.99 13.24
C ASN A 23 15.75 -4.13 14.22
N ALA A 24 16.02 -3.95 15.50
CA ALA A 24 15.66 -4.91 16.54
C ALA A 24 14.12 -5.07 16.65
N ARG A 25 13.36 -3.98 16.52
CA ARG A 25 11.90 -4.06 16.51
C ARG A 25 11.39 -4.89 15.34
N GLN A 26 11.90 -4.67 14.13
CA GLN A 26 11.51 -5.43 12.93
C GLN A 26 11.83 -6.92 13.08
N GLU A 27 12.95 -7.28 13.69
CA GLU A 27 13.30 -8.68 13.96
C GLU A 27 12.39 -9.33 15.01
N HIS A 28 12.03 -8.61 16.08
CA HIS A 28 11.35 -9.18 17.23
C HIS A 28 9.81 -9.12 17.12
N HIS A 29 9.26 -8.25 16.27
CA HIS A 29 7.82 -8.11 16.13
C HIS A 29 7.28 -8.91 14.94
N ILE A 30 6.02 -9.36 15.05
CA ILE A 30 5.23 -9.78 13.88
C ILE A 30 4.58 -8.53 13.30
N GLU A 31 5.03 -8.12 12.12
CA GLU A 31 4.48 -6.98 11.40
C GLU A 31 3.22 -7.39 10.63
N LEU A 32 2.09 -6.76 10.96
CA LEU A 32 0.76 -7.07 10.41
C LEU A 32 0.06 -5.82 9.84
N ILE A 33 0.77 -4.69 9.75
CA ILE A 33 0.23 -3.52 9.04
C ILE A 33 0.16 -3.83 7.55
N ALA A 34 -1.05 -3.84 6.99
CA ALA A 34 -1.30 -4.27 5.60
C ALA A 34 -0.56 -3.46 4.52
N SER A 35 -0.09 -2.25 4.86
CA SER A 35 0.67 -1.35 3.99
C SER A 35 2.18 -1.41 4.20
N GLU A 36 2.68 -2.33 5.01
CA GLU A 36 4.11 -2.50 5.27
C GLU A 36 4.64 -3.82 4.70
N ASN A 37 5.94 -3.81 4.41
CA ASN A 37 6.68 -4.96 3.93
C ASN A 37 8.17 -4.76 4.16
N TYR A 38 8.96 -5.81 4.01
CA TYR A 38 10.42 -5.76 4.10
C TYR A 38 11.02 -5.73 2.71
N ALA A 39 11.71 -4.63 2.38
CA ALA A 39 12.44 -4.52 1.12
C ALA A 39 13.67 -5.43 1.14
N SER A 40 14.05 -5.98 -0.03
CA SER A 40 15.24 -6.81 -0.12
C SER A 40 16.53 -6.02 0.15
N PRO A 41 17.63 -6.68 0.60
CA PRO A 41 18.93 -6.04 0.71
C PRO A 41 19.38 -5.36 -0.60
N ALA A 42 19.04 -5.92 -1.77
CA ALA A 42 19.37 -5.36 -3.07
C ALA A 42 18.61 -4.03 -3.33
N VAL A 43 17.34 -3.96 -2.95
CA VAL A 43 16.54 -2.73 -3.01
C VAL A 43 17.14 -1.65 -2.10
N MET A 44 17.50 -2.00 -0.87
CA MET A 44 18.12 -1.07 0.09
C MET A 44 19.50 -0.59 -0.38
N ALA A 45 20.32 -1.48 -0.95
CA ALA A 45 21.63 -1.12 -1.49
C ALA A 45 21.51 -0.14 -2.68
N ALA A 46 20.55 -0.35 -3.58
CA ALA A 46 20.28 0.57 -4.68
C ALA A 46 19.84 1.95 -4.16
N GLN A 47 19.01 1.99 -3.13
CA GLN A 47 18.54 3.23 -2.52
C GLN A 47 19.66 3.98 -1.79
N GLY A 48 20.63 3.28 -1.20
CA GLY A 48 21.83 3.86 -0.57
C GLY A 48 22.97 4.20 -1.54
N SER A 49 22.74 4.13 -2.86
CA SER A 49 23.78 4.35 -3.87
C SER A 49 24.08 5.82 -4.13
N GLN A 50 25.22 6.10 -4.79
CA GLN A 50 25.66 7.45 -5.19
C GLN A 50 24.72 8.11 -6.21
N LEU A 51 23.74 7.41 -6.75
CA LEU A 51 22.71 8.01 -7.61
C LEU A 51 21.91 9.11 -6.92
N THR A 52 21.92 9.15 -5.57
CA THR A 52 21.36 10.23 -4.77
C THR A 52 22.01 11.61 -5.07
N ASN A 53 23.24 11.63 -5.56
CA ASN A 53 23.97 12.86 -5.84
C ASN A 53 23.57 13.50 -7.17
N LYS A 54 22.88 12.76 -8.07
CA LYS A 54 22.63 13.22 -9.44
C LYS A 54 21.32 13.97 -9.59
N TYR A 55 21.42 15.22 -10.03
CA TYR A 55 20.28 16.04 -10.42
C TYR A 55 19.87 15.73 -11.87
N ALA A 56 18.63 15.25 -12.10
CA ALA A 56 18.20 14.69 -13.37
C ALA A 56 16.79 15.14 -13.79
N GLU A 57 16.48 16.45 -13.69
CA GLU A 57 15.22 17.02 -14.17
C GLU A 57 14.99 16.70 -15.65
N GLY A 58 13.75 16.43 -16.00
CA GLY A 58 13.34 15.91 -17.30
C GLY A 58 13.18 14.40 -17.30
N TYR A 59 13.38 13.78 -18.45
CA TYR A 59 13.13 12.35 -18.70
C TYR A 59 14.31 11.72 -19.45
N PRO A 60 14.46 10.40 -19.49
CA PRO A 60 15.54 9.75 -20.23
C PRO A 60 15.70 10.30 -21.64
N GLY A 61 16.93 10.65 -22.01
CA GLY A 61 17.29 11.27 -23.28
C GLY A 61 16.84 12.73 -23.47
N ARG A 62 16.12 13.31 -22.50
CA ARG A 62 15.60 14.69 -22.53
C ARG A 62 15.75 15.35 -21.18
N ARG A 63 16.98 15.41 -20.67
CA ARG A 63 17.32 16.03 -19.38
C ARG A 63 17.69 17.51 -19.54
N TYR A 64 17.47 18.25 -18.48
CA TYR A 64 17.90 19.66 -18.40
C TYR A 64 19.36 19.80 -17.96
N TYR A 65 19.99 18.71 -17.49
CA TYR A 65 21.38 18.71 -16.97
C TYR A 65 22.22 17.68 -17.72
N GLY A 66 23.54 17.97 -17.85
CA GLY A 66 24.52 17.01 -18.39
C GLY A 66 24.85 15.87 -17.42
N GLY A 67 25.53 14.84 -17.91
CA GLY A 67 25.99 13.69 -17.09
C GLY A 67 24.88 12.76 -16.64
N CYS A 68 23.80 12.63 -17.43
CA CYS A 68 22.63 11.83 -17.08
C CYS A 68 22.59 10.46 -17.78
N GLU A 69 23.57 10.14 -18.60
CA GLU A 69 23.62 8.91 -19.40
C GLU A 69 23.43 7.63 -18.58
N ASN A 70 23.99 7.57 -17.36
CA ASN A 70 23.88 6.39 -16.51
C ASN A 70 22.55 6.36 -15.73
N VAL A 71 22.06 7.51 -15.27
CA VAL A 71 20.75 7.58 -14.59
C VAL A 71 19.60 7.39 -15.57
N ASP A 72 19.78 7.73 -16.84
CA ASP A 72 18.83 7.42 -17.91
C ASP A 72 18.63 5.91 -18.07
N VAL A 73 19.72 5.12 -17.99
CA VAL A 73 19.65 3.66 -18.00
C VAL A 73 18.85 3.15 -16.81
N ALA A 74 19.09 3.68 -15.59
CA ALA A 74 18.39 3.26 -14.39
C ALA A 74 16.88 3.55 -14.49
N GLU A 75 16.50 4.74 -14.95
CA GLU A 75 15.09 5.11 -15.10
C GLU A 75 14.42 4.32 -16.23
N GLN A 76 15.09 4.13 -17.37
CA GLN A 76 14.56 3.34 -18.47
C GLN A 76 14.32 1.88 -18.07
N LEU A 77 15.24 1.28 -17.30
CA LEU A 77 15.04 -0.07 -16.75
C LEU A 77 13.81 -0.14 -15.84
N ALA A 78 13.58 0.87 -15.00
CA ALA A 78 12.39 0.91 -14.15
C ALA A 78 11.11 1.00 -14.98
N ILE A 79 11.08 1.89 -15.99
CA ILE A 79 9.95 2.06 -16.91
C ILE A 79 9.65 0.75 -17.66
N ASP A 80 10.66 0.13 -18.29
CA ASP A 80 10.46 -1.07 -19.08
C ASP A 80 9.98 -2.25 -18.24
N ARG A 81 10.56 -2.41 -17.05
CA ARG A 81 10.20 -3.49 -16.13
C ARG A 81 8.79 -3.34 -15.60
N VAL A 82 8.37 -2.13 -15.19
CA VAL A 82 7.02 -1.91 -14.66
C VAL A 82 5.96 -2.03 -15.76
N LYS A 83 6.25 -1.58 -16.99
CA LYS A 83 5.39 -1.81 -18.16
C LYS A 83 5.19 -3.30 -18.40
N LYS A 84 6.28 -4.08 -18.40
CA LYS A 84 6.23 -5.53 -18.57
C LYS A 84 5.45 -6.22 -17.45
N LEU A 85 5.64 -5.77 -16.21
CA LEU A 85 5.06 -6.37 -15.01
C LEU A 85 3.52 -6.29 -15.01
N PHE A 86 2.97 -5.18 -15.47
CA PHE A 86 1.52 -4.91 -15.44
C PHE A 86 0.85 -4.94 -16.83
N GLY A 87 1.60 -5.04 -17.92
CA GLY A 87 1.09 -4.95 -19.28
C GLY A 87 0.68 -3.53 -19.68
N ALA A 88 1.35 -2.50 -19.15
CA ALA A 88 1.02 -1.11 -19.42
C ALA A 88 1.65 -0.58 -20.72
N GLU A 89 0.95 0.34 -21.39
CA GLU A 89 1.44 0.98 -22.61
C GLU A 89 2.54 2.00 -22.32
N ALA A 90 2.35 2.83 -21.26
CA ALA A 90 3.28 3.86 -20.82
C ALA A 90 3.37 3.88 -19.28
N ALA A 91 4.48 4.39 -18.75
CA ALA A 91 4.70 4.48 -17.31
C ALA A 91 5.56 5.69 -16.93
N ASN A 92 5.24 6.29 -15.78
CA ASN A 92 6.06 7.27 -15.08
C ASN A 92 6.49 6.69 -13.73
N VAL A 93 7.80 6.69 -13.47
CA VAL A 93 8.39 6.13 -12.25
C VAL A 93 8.97 7.20 -11.32
N GLN A 94 8.76 8.50 -11.63
CA GLN A 94 9.33 9.62 -10.88
C GLN A 94 8.49 10.05 -9.68
N ALA A 95 7.21 9.63 -9.57
CA ALA A 95 6.38 10.01 -8.43
C ALA A 95 7.04 9.62 -7.10
N HIS A 96 7.19 10.60 -6.18
CA HIS A 96 7.86 10.42 -4.89
C HIS A 96 7.09 9.49 -3.94
N CYS A 97 5.76 9.49 -4.03
CA CYS A 97 4.88 8.61 -3.26
C CYS A 97 3.54 8.39 -4.00
N GLY A 98 2.67 7.55 -3.43
CA GLY A 98 1.33 7.33 -4.00
C GLY A 98 0.46 8.58 -4.02
N ALA A 99 0.57 9.45 -3.00
CA ALA A 99 -0.16 10.72 -2.98
C ALA A 99 0.27 11.63 -4.15
N SER A 100 1.58 11.79 -4.36
CA SER A 100 2.10 12.57 -5.50
C SER A 100 1.69 11.98 -6.85
N ALA A 101 1.59 10.65 -6.95
CA ALA A 101 1.09 9.98 -8.15
C ALA A 101 -0.38 10.35 -8.42
N ASN A 102 -1.24 10.31 -7.40
CA ASN A 102 -2.65 10.70 -7.52
C ASN A 102 -2.79 12.20 -7.81
N GLU A 103 -2.03 13.05 -7.14
CA GLU A 103 -2.02 14.51 -7.37
C GLU A 103 -1.60 14.87 -8.79
N ALA A 104 -0.63 14.15 -9.37
CA ALA A 104 -0.25 14.35 -10.77
C ALA A 104 -1.40 14.01 -11.73
N VAL A 105 -2.19 12.96 -11.44
CA VAL A 105 -3.39 12.65 -12.23
C VAL A 105 -4.43 13.77 -12.09
N PHE A 106 -4.64 14.28 -10.88
CA PHE A 106 -5.56 15.39 -10.65
C PHE A 106 -5.11 16.64 -11.42
N LEU A 107 -3.82 16.99 -11.34
CA LEU A 107 -3.25 18.13 -12.06
C LEU A 107 -3.35 17.99 -13.59
N ALA A 108 -3.22 16.76 -14.11
CA ALA A 108 -3.30 16.51 -15.55
C ALA A 108 -4.69 16.65 -16.12
N PHE A 109 -5.75 16.31 -15.35
CA PHE A 109 -7.11 16.16 -15.89
C PHE A 109 -8.16 17.04 -15.25
N LEU A 110 -7.89 17.65 -14.11
CA LEU A 110 -8.88 18.38 -13.31
C LEU A 110 -8.49 19.84 -13.07
N LYS A 111 -9.51 20.62 -12.73
CA LYS A 111 -9.38 21.98 -12.20
C LYS A 111 -10.02 22.05 -10.82
N PRO A 112 -9.56 22.93 -9.92
CA PRO A 112 -10.25 23.19 -8.66
C PRO A 112 -11.75 23.45 -8.89
N GLY A 113 -12.60 22.81 -8.08
CA GLY A 113 -14.07 22.85 -8.22
C GLY A 113 -14.67 21.75 -9.12
N ASP A 114 -13.86 20.99 -9.84
CA ASP A 114 -14.38 19.83 -10.58
C ASP A 114 -14.91 18.76 -9.61
N THR A 115 -15.85 17.94 -10.07
CA THR A 115 -16.40 16.83 -9.28
C THR A 115 -15.58 15.56 -9.50
N ILE A 116 -15.21 14.92 -8.40
CA ILE A 116 -14.57 13.59 -8.38
C ILE A 116 -15.44 12.59 -7.61
N MET A 117 -15.31 11.32 -7.95
CA MET A 117 -15.95 10.24 -7.22
C MET A 117 -14.89 9.27 -6.69
N GLY A 118 -14.97 8.90 -5.41
CA GLY A 118 -14.06 7.95 -4.77
C GLY A 118 -14.72 7.17 -3.64
N MET A 119 -14.07 6.13 -3.16
CA MET A 119 -14.56 5.36 -2.03
C MET A 119 -14.47 6.19 -0.74
N SER A 120 -15.55 6.15 0.07
CA SER A 120 -15.57 6.79 1.39
C SER A 120 -14.41 6.30 2.27
N LEU A 121 -13.74 7.23 2.96
CA LEU A 121 -12.66 6.89 3.90
C LEU A 121 -13.16 5.96 5.02
N ALA A 122 -14.39 6.18 5.51
CA ALA A 122 -15.00 5.38 6.57
C ALA A 122 -15.28 3.94 6.14
N GLU A 123 -15.34 3.67 4.83
CA GLU A 123 -15.65 2.37 4.27
C GLU A 123 -14.46 1.73 3.53
N GLY A 124 -13.25 2.28 3.72
CA GLY A 124 -12.01 1.70 3.24
C GLY A 124 -11.26 2.47 2.17
N GLY A 125 -11.73 3.66 1.76
CA GLY A 125 -11.03 4.52 0.82
C GLY A 125 -9.68 5.02 1.33
N HIS A 126 -8.90 5.67 0.45
CA HIS A 126 -7.65 6.32 0.82
C HIS A 126 -7.86 7.82 1.05
N LEU A 127 -6.95 8.47 1.80
CA LEU A 127 -6.98 9.92 2.06
C LEU A 127 -7.09 10.74 0.77
N THR A 128 -6.36 10.35 -0.28
CA THR A 128 -6.35 11.04 -1.58
C THR A 128 -7.58 10.77 -2.46
N HIS A 129 -8.57 10.02 -1.96
CA HIS A 129 -9.82 9.74 -2.69
C HIS A 129 -10.95 10.71 -2.30
N GLY A 130 -10.63 11.89 -1.75
CA GLY A 130 -11.60 12.93 -1.44
C GLY A 130 -11.77 13.22 0.05
N MET A 131 -10.86 12.79 0.92
CA MET A 131 -10.93 13.13 2.36
C MET A 131 -10.79 14.63 2.56
N ALA A 132 -11.69 15.23 3.36
CA ALA A 132 -11.86 16.67 3.48
C ALA A 132 -10.60 17.48 3.83
N LEU A 133 -9.66 16.91 4.60
CA LEU A 133 -8.39 17.57 4.94
C LEU A 133 -7.28 17.36 3.90
N ASN A 134 -7.47 16.41 2.98
CA ASN A 134 -6.54 16.17 1.89
C ASN A 134 -6.77 17.16 0.74
N ILE A 135 -5.76 17.38 -0.10
CA ILE A 135 -5.86 18.21 -1.31
C ILE A 135 -7.06 17.80 -2.17
N SER A 136 -7.33 16.50 -2.32
CA SER A 136 -8.45 15.98 -3.08
C SER A 136 -9.81 16.43 -2.54
N GLY A 137 -9.98 16.52 -1.23
CA GLY A 137 -11.20 17.02 -0.61
C GLY A 137 -11.27 18.54 -0.51
N LYS A 138 -10.12 19.23 -0.56
CA LYS A 138 -10.07 20.71 -0.51
C LYS A 138 -10.28 21.36 -1.87
N TRP A 139 -9.85 20.72 -2.95
CA TRP A 139 -9.89 21.30 -4.28
C TRP A 139 -11.08 20.86 -5.11
N PHE A 140 -11.68 19.71 -4.80
CA PHE A 140 -12.72 19.10 -5.62
C PHE A 140 -14.03 18.94 -4.87
N ASN A 141 -15.13 18.92 -5.63
CA ASN A 141 -16.42 18.48 -5.12
C ASN A 141 -16.42 16.94 -5.07
N VAL A 142 -16.56 16.37 -3.87
CA VAL A 142 -16.42 14.93 -3.68
C VAL A 142 -17.78 14.25 -3.58
N VAL A 143 -17.99 13.26 -4.42
CA VAL A 143 -19.11 12.31 -4.32
C VAL A 143 -18.54 10.96 -3.90
N SER A 144 -19.01 10.42 -2.78
CA SER A 144 -18.50 9.13 -2.28
C SER A 144 -19.44 7.99 -2.64
N TYR A 145 -18.84 6.86 -3.07
CA TYR A 145 -19.50 5.56 -3.04
C TYR A 145 -19.06 4.77 -1.81
N GLY A 146 -19.80 3.73 -1.47
CA GLY A 146 -19.55 2.94 -0.27
C GLY A 146 -19.92 1.48 -0.44
N LEU A 147 -20.23 0.84 0.69
CA LEU A 147 -20.53 -0.57 0.78
C LEU A 147 -22.05 -0.81 0.91
N ASN A 148 -22.49 -1.99 0.45
CA ASN A 148 -23.85 -2.48 0.66
C ASN A 148 -24.00 -3.16 2.04
N ALA A 149 -25.18 -3.72 2.30
CA ALA A 149 -25.48 -4.41 3.56
C ALA A 149 -24.62 -5.68 3.79
N GLN A 150 -24.03 -6.24 2.74
CA GLN A 150 -23.09 -7.36 2.78
C GLN A 150 -21.66 -6.93 2.97
N GLU A 151 -21.43 -5.61 3.17
CA GLU A 151 -20.10 -4.98 3.30
C GLU A 151 -19.23 -5.18 2.04
N GLU A 152 -19.87 -5.28 0.88
CA GLU A 152 -19.27 -5.31 -0.46
C GLU A 152 -19.50 -3.97 -1.15
N ILE A 153 -18.65 -3.58 -2.11
CA ILE A 153 -18.83 -2.34 -2.87
C ILE A 153 -20.24 -2.31 -3.47
N ASP A 154 -21.03 -1.27 -3.15
CA ASP A 154 -22.36 -1.06 -3.74
C ASP A 154 -22.22 -0.46 -5.14
N TYR A 155 -21.98 -1.35 -6.10
CA TYR A 155 -21.83 -0.96 -7.51
C TYR A 155 -23.08 -0.28 -8.09
N ASP A 156 -24.27 -0.69 -7.67
CA ASP A 156 -25.52 -0.09 -8.16
C ASP A 156 -25.70 1.34 -7.63
N ALA A 157 -25.38 1.56 -6.35
CA ALA A 157 -25.39 2.92 -5.79
C ALA A 157 -24.28 3.79 -6.40
N MET A 158 -23.09 3.23 -6.65
CA MET A 158 -21.99 3.92 -7.31
C MET A 158 -22.41 4.38 -8.72
N GLU A 159 -23.01 3.50 -9.52
CA GLU A 159 -23.48 3.80 -10.87
C GLU A 159 -24.54 4.91 -10.86
N ARG A 160 -25.60 4.80 -10.00
CA ARG A 160 -26.63 5.86 -9.86
C ARG A 160 -25.99 7.21 -9.52
N LYS A 161 -25.14 7.25 -8.50
CA LYS A 161 -24.46 8.50 -8.09
C LYS A 161 -23.57 9.08 -9.18
N ALA A 162 -22.89 8.23 -9.97
CA ALA A 162 -22.07 8.69 -11.08
C ALA A 162 -22.91 9.34 -12.18
N HIS A 163 -24.07 8.77 -12.53
CA HIS A 163 -24.99 9.34 -13.50
C HIS A 163 -25.61 10.67 -13.02
N GLU A 164 -25.92 10.78 -11.74
CA GLU A 164 -26.47 11.99 -11.12
C GLU A 164 -25.43 13.12 -11.05
N ALA A 165 -24.23 12.81 -10.55
CA ALA A 165 -23.21 13.82 -10.26
C ALA A 165 -22.30 14.15 -11.45
N ARG A 166 -22.23 13.28 -12.46
CA ARG A 166 -21.38 13.44 -13.65
C ARG A 166 -19.94 13.82 -13.31
N PRO A 167 -19.24 13.06 -12.45
CA PRO A 167 -17.88 13.38 -12.07
C PRO A 167 -16.96 13.41 -13.28
N LYS A 168 -15.92 14.25 -13.24
CA LYS A 168 -14.88 14.27 -14.29
C LYS A 168 -13.84 13.16 -14.09
N LEU A 169 -13.76 12.62 -12.88
CA LEU A 169 -12.84 11.54 -12.56
C LEU A 169 -13.50 10.59 -11.55
N ILE A 170 -13.41 9.29 -11.81
CA ILE A 170 -13.82 8.22 -10.89
C ILE A 170 -12.58 7.48 -10.43
N ILE A 171 -12.45 7.31 -9.11
CA ILE A 171 -11.33 6.60 -8.48
C ILE A 171 -11.83 5.27 -7.94
N ALA A 172 -11.28 4.16 -8.44
CA ALA A 172 -11.42 2.86 -7.80
C ALA A 172 -10.13 2.50 -7.07
N GLY A 173 -10.25 1.69 -6.02
CA GLY A 173 -9.15 1.29 -5.15
C GLY A 173 -9.47 1.56 -3.69
N ALA A 174 -8.80 0.85 -2.80
CA ALA A 174 -9.07 0.93 -1.36
C ALA A 174 -7.82 0.65 -0.53
N SER A 175 -7.81 1.18 0.69
CA SER A 175 -6.77 0.92 1.70
C SER A 175 -7.17 -0.17 2.70
N ALA A 176 -8.47 -0.46 2.82
CA ALA A 176 -9.02 -1.35 3.82
C ALA A 176 -10.26 -2.12 3.31
N TYR A 177 -10.15 -2.68 2.12
CA TYR A 177 -11.18 -3.53 1.51
C TYR A 177 -10.59 -4.89 1.17
N SER A 178 -11.22 -5.96 1.64
CA SER A 178 -10.66 -7.31 1.62
C SER A 178 -10.97 -8.11 0.34
N LEU A 179 -11.99 -7.70 -0.42
CA LEU A 179 -12.50 -8.47 -1.56
C LEU A 179 -11.93 -7.97 -2.90
N ALA A 180 -12.17 -8.73 -3.95
CA ALA A 180 -11.83 -8.34 -5.31
C ALA A 180 -12.68 -7.14 -5.78
N ILE A 181 -12.07 -6.24 -6.55
CA ILE A 181 -12.75 -5.07 -7.14
C ILE A 181 -13.03 -5.36 -8.61
N ASP A 182 -14.27 -5.14 -9.04
CA ASP A 182 -14.69 -5.24 -10.44
C ASP A 182 -14.33 -3.94 -11.18
N PHE A 183 -13.11 -3.87 -11.70
CA PHE A 183 -12.63 -2.71 -12.45
C PHE A 183 -13.33 -2.54 -13.80
N GLU A 184 -13.83 -3.61 -14.40
CA GLU A 184 -14.57 -3.53 -15.67
C GLU A 184 -15.88 -2.79 -15.49
N ARG A 185 -16.62 -3.06 -14.40
CA ARG A 185 -17.85 -2.35 -14.08
C ARG A 185 -17.61 -0.87 -13.83
N PHE A 186 -16.55 -0.51 -13.10
CA PHE A 186 -16.15 0.89 -12.93
C PHE A 186 -15.81 1.57 -14.26
N ALA A 187 -15.07 0.89 -15.12
CA ALA A 187 -14.68 1.44 -16.44
C ALA A 187 -15.89 1.72 -17.32
N LYS A 188 -16.89 0.82 -17.31
CA LYS A 188 -18.15 1.02 -18.02
C LYS A 188 -18.85 2.28 -17.53
N VAL A 189 -19.03 2.44 -16.23
CA VAL A 189 -19.68 3.60 -15.62
C VAL A 189 -18.92 4.89 -15.95
N ALA A 190 -17.58 4.88 -15.81
CA ALA A 190 -16.76 6.04 -16.15
C ALA A 190 -16.94 6.46 -17.62
N LYS A 191 -16.96 5.50 -18.54
CA LYS A 191 -17.21 5.74 -19.96
C LYS A 191 -18.60 6.33 -20.20
N ASP A 192 -19.63 5.79 -19.56
CA ASP A 192 -21.03 6.22 -19.73
C ASP A 192 -21.27 7.67 -19.26
N VAL A 193 -20.53 8.12 -18.25
CA VAL A 193 -20.60 9.50 -17.74
C VAL A 193 -19.54 10.43 -18.32
N GLY A 194 -18.59 9.92 -19.13
CA GLY A 194 -17.50 10.70 -19.73
C GLY A 194 -16.40 11.10 -18.76
N ALA A 195 -16.18 10.30 -17.70
CA ALA A 195 -15.16 10.53 -16.69
C ALA A 195 -13.83 9.84 -17.05
N ILE A 196 -12.72 10.40 -16.60
CA ILE A 196 -11.43 9.69 -16.53
C ILE A 196 -11.53 8.60 -15.46
N PHE A 197 -11.12 7.38 -15.80
CA PHE A 197 -11.08 6.27 -14.85
C PHE A 197 -9.67 6.09 -14.29
N LEU A 198 -9.51 6.45 -13.03
CA LEU A 198 -8.29 6.25 -12.24
C LEU A 198 -8.45 5.03 -11.33
N VAL A 199 -7.46 4.14 -11.35
CA VAL A 199 -7.36 3.08 -10.33
C VAL A 199 -6.12 3.29 -9.48
N ASP A 200 -6.31 3.46 -8.18
CA ASP A 200 -5.25 3.39 -7.18
C ASP A 200 -5.11 1.93 -6.70
N MET A 201 -4.18 1.21 -7.31
CA MET A 201 -3.94 -0.20 -6.99
C MET A 201 -2.92 -0.43 -5.86
N ALA A 202 -2.52 0.62 -5.14
CA ALA A 202 -1.37 0.59 -4.23
C ALA A 202 -1.36 -0.58 -3.25
N HIS A 203 -2.50 -0.95 -2.66
CA HIS A 203 -2.59 -2.09 -1.76
C HIS A 203 -2.44 -3.44 -2.47
N TYR A 204 -2.99 -3.56 -3.67
CA TYR A 204 -3.11 -4.83 -4.39
C TYR A 204 -2.01 -5.03 -5.44
N ALA A 205 -1.11 -4.05 -5.64
CA ALA A 205 -0.13 -4.04 -6.73
C ALA A 205 0.72 -5.31 -6.82
N GLY A 206 1.16 -5.86 -5.68
CA GLY A 206 1.91 -7.13 -5.67
C GLY A 206 1.08 -8.32 -6.14
N LEU A 207 -0.20 -8.40 -5.71
CA LEU A 207 -1.13 -9.45 -6.10
C LEU A 207 -1.47 -9.36 -7.60
N ILE A 208 -1.66 -8.13 -8.11
CA ILE A 208 -1.92 -7.85 -9.53
C ILE A 208 -0.71 -8.24 -10.37
N ALA A 209 0.50 -7.84 -9.95
CA ALA A 209 1.75 -8.19 -10.62
C ALA A 209 1.96 -9.71 -10.72
N ALA A 210 1.49 -10.46 -9.72
CA ALA A 210 1.53 -11.92 -9.69
C ALA A 210 0.39 -12.60 -10.48
N GLY A 211 -0.57 -11.84 -11.00
CA GLY A 211 -1.76 -12.37 -11.68
C GLY A 211 -2.75 -13.07 -10.76
N LEU A 212 -2.81 -12.65 -9.49
CA LEU A 212 -3.64 -13.25 -8.43
C LEU A 212 -4.76 -12.31 -7.95
N TYR A 213 -4.95 -11.17 -8.60
CA TYR A 213 -6.00 -10.20 -8.34
C TYR A 213 -6.36 -9.52 -9.67
N PRO A 214 -7.60 -9.03 -9.85
CA PRO A 214 -8.01 -8.38 -11.10
C PRO A 214 -7.04 -7.26 -11.51
N ASN A 215 -6.59 -7.28 -12.78
CA ASN A 215 -5.68 -6.27 -13.30
C ASN A 215 -6.47 -5.06 -13.85
N PRO A 216 -6.31 -3.85 -13.29
CA PRO A 216 -7.01 -2.66 -13.76
C PRO A 216 -6.47 -2.08 -15.06
N VAL A 217 -5.21 -2.39 -15.44
CA VAL A 217 -4.52 -1.73 -16.56
C VAL A 217 -5.26 -1.81 -17.89
N PRO A 218 -5.90 -2.92 -18.27
CA PRO A 218 -6.70 -2.96 -19.50
C PRO A 218 -7.95 -2.07 -19.48
N HIS A 219 -8.48 -1.76 -18.32
CA HIS A 219 -9.77 -1.08 -18.12
C HIS A 219 -9.63 0.41 -17.83
N ALA A 220 -8.58 0.81 -17.09
CA ALA A 220 -8.39 2.18 -16.62
C ALA A 220 -7.71 3.08 -17.68
N ASP A 221 -7.97 4.39 -17.59
CA ASP A 221 -7.18 5.39 -18.32
C ASP A 221 -5.83 5.59 -17.69
N VAL A 222 -5.80 5.64 -16.35
CA VAL A 222 -4.59 5.79 -15.55
C VAL A 222 -4.67 4.87 -14.34
N VAL A 223 -3.54 4.27 -13.98
CA VAL A 223 -3.39 3.43 -12.78
C VAL A 223 -2.24 3.98 -11.95
N THR A 224 -2.47 4.27 -10.68
CA THR A 224 -1.43 4.69 -9.74
C THR A 224 -1.13 3.58 -8.73
N SER A 225 0.08 3.59 -8.20
CA SER A 225 0.46 2.71 -7.11
C SER A 225 1.57 3.29 -6.27
N THR A 226 1.67 2.82 -5.02
CA THR A 226 2.92 2.83 -4.27
C THR A 226 3.79 1.63 -4.66
N THR A 227 5.08 1.70 -4.36
CA THR A 227 6.02 0.61 -4.64
C THR A 227 6.37 -0.24 -3.42
N HIS A 228 6.03 0.20 -2.21
CA HIS A 228 6.54 -0.34 -0.93
C HIS A 228 5.56 -1.20 -0.12
N LYS A 229 4.35 -1.50 -0.63
CA LYS A 229 3.35 -2.33 0.06
C LYS A 229 3.47 -3.80 -0.38
N SER A 230 2.41 -4.40 -0.88
CA SER A 230 2.45 -5.77 -1.40
C SER A 230 3.47 -5.97 -2.54
N LEU A 231 3.83 -4.91 -3.28
CA LEU A 231 4.86 -4.95 -4.33
C LEU A 231 6.30 -5.07 -3.80
N ARG A 232 6.53 -4.85 -2.50
CA ARG A 232 7.79 -5.10 -1.79
C ARG A 232 9.02 -4.29 -2.29
N GLY A 233 8.79 -3.11 -2.85
CA GLY A 233 9.85 -2.21 -3.33
C GLY A 233 10.22 -1.10 -2.34
N PRO A 234 11.01 -0.11 -2.80
CA PRO A 234 11.32 1.08 -2.01
C PRO A 234 10.09 1.96 -1.81
N ARG A 235 10.11 2.87 -0.84
CA ARG A 235 9.07 3.88 -0.70
C ARG A 235 9.09 4.82 -1.90
N GLY A 236 7.96 4.85 -2.62
CA GLY A 236 7.81 5.64 -3.84
C GLY A 236 6.44 5.43 -4.47
N GLY A 237 6.18 6.09 -5.59
CA GLY A 237 4.98 5.96 -6.41
C GLY A 237 5.30 5.67 -7.87
N ILE A 238 4.32 5.15 -8.59
CA ILE A 238 4.33 4.95 -10.04
C ILE A 238 2.99 5.33 -10.64
N ILE A 239 2.99 5.69 -11.92
CA ILE A 239 1.81 5.93 -12.70
C ILE A 239 1.91 5.12 -13.99
N LEU A 240 0.93 4.29 -14.25
CA LEU A 240 0.76 3.54 -15.50
C LEU A 240 -0.38 4.17 -16.28
N MET A 241 -0.30 4.22 -17.60
CA MET A 241 -1.32 4.90 -18.38
C MET A 241 -1.38 4.40 -19.81
N LYS A 242 -2.49 4.70 -20.49
CA LYS A 242 -2.58 4.60 -21.94
C LYS A 242 -1.68 5.66 -22.58
N THR A 243 -1.05 5.35 -23.71
CA THR A 243 -0.06 6.22 -24.38
C THR A 243 -0.60 7.63 -24.63
N GLN A 244 -1.89 7.79 -24.90
CA GLN A 244 -2.51 9.10 -25.15
C GLN A 244 -2.41 10.06 -23.94
N HIS A 245 -2.25 9.55 -22.72
CA HIS A 245 -2.17 10.33 -21.49
C HIS A 245 -0.72 10.62 -21.03
N GLU A 246 0.27 9.97 -21.65
CA GLU A 246 1.68 10.03 -21.22
C GLU A 246 2.21 11.47 -21.15
N LYS A 247 1.96 12.28 -22.19
CA LYS A 247 2.42 13.66 -22.23
C LYS A 247 1.82 14.51 -21.10
N ALA A 248 0.53 14.36 -20.82
CA ALA A 248 -0.16 15.13 -19.78
C ALA A 248 0.35 14.73 -18.38
N ILE A 249 0.47 13.44 -18.11
CA ILE A 249 0.97 12.91 -16.83
C ILE A 249 2.44 13.29 -16.62
N ASN A 250 3.30 13.12 -17.62
CA ASN A 250 4.70 13.49 -17.52
C ASN A 250 4.87 14.99 -17.25
N SER A 251 4.08 15.83 -17.91
CA SER A 251 4.09 17.29 -17.66
C SER A 251 3.56 17.62 -16.25
N ALA A 252 2.59 16.89 -15.76
CA ALA A 252 2.04 17.08 -14.41
C ALA A 252 3.04 16.67 -13.32
N ILE A 253 3.83 15.61 -13.54
CA ILE A 253 4.93 15.24 -12.63
C ILE A 253 6.04 16.28 -12.71
N PHE A 254 6.61 16.50 -13.88
CA PHE A 254 7.67 17.47 -14.07
C PHE A 254 7.39 18.34 -15.31
N PRO A 255 7.36 19.67 -15.17
CA PRO A 255 7.66 20.47 -13.98
C PRO A 255 6.45 20.78 -13.08
N GLY A 256 5.29 20.13 -13.30
CA GLY A 256 4.04 20.55 -12.68
C GLY A 256 4.00 20.42 -11.15
N LEU A 257 4.43 19.27 -10.62
CA LEU A 257 4.30 18.95 -9.19
C LEU A 257 5.65 18.73 -8.50
N GLN A 258 6.63 18.18 -9.23
CA GLN A 258 7.96 17.82 -8.71
C GLN A 258 9.07 18.52 -9.51
N GLY A 259 10.27 18.64 -8.89
CA GLY A 259 11.52 19.01 -9.53
C GLY A 259 12.40 17.80 -9.81
N GLY A 260 13.65 17.81 -9.29
CA GLY A 260 14.62 16.73 -9.49
C GLY A 260 14.12 15.38 -8.99
N PRO A 261 14.12 14.35 -9.83
CA PRO A 261 13.69 13.01 -9.45
C PRO A 261 14.69 12.36 -8.48
N LEU A 262 14.20 11.45 -7.64
CA LEU A 262 15.03 10.69 -6.69
C LEU A 262 15.64 9.48 -7.41
N MET A 263 16.79 9.68 -8.08
CA MET A 263 17.38 8.66 -8.95
C MET A 263 17.78 7.38 -8.22
N HIS A 264 18.21 7.49 -6.95
CA HIS A 264 18.50 6.35 -6.09
C HIS A 264 17.22 5.52 -5.77
N VAL A 265 16.07 6.18 -5.59
CA VAL A 265 14.78 5.49 -5.39
C VAL A 265 14.29 4.86 -6.70
N ILE A 266 14.48 5.53 -7.85
CA ILE A 266 14.14 4.98 -9.16
C ILE A 266 14.97 3.73 -9.45
N ALA A 267 16.27 3.75 -9.16
CA ALA A 267 17.11 2.55 -9.25
C ALA A 267 16.61 1.41 -8.35
N ALA A 268 16.22 1.71 -7.12
CA ALA A 268 15.64 0.74 -6.21
C ALA A 268 14.29 0.19 -6.71
N LYS A 269 13.45 1.03 -7.35
CA LYS A 269 12.24 0.57 -8.07
C LYS A 269 12.60 -0.40 -9.19
N ALA A 270 13.65 -0.10 -9.98
CA ALA A 270 14.09 -1.00 -11.05
C ALA A 270 14.52 -2.38 -10.52
N VAL A 271 15.18 -2.43 -9.36
CA VAL A 271 15.53 -3.70 -8.68
C VAL A 271 14.26 -4.42 -8.25
N ALA A 272 13.36 -3.77 -7.54
CA ALA A 272 12.13 -4.38 -7.06
C ALA A 272 11.25 -4.94 -8.19
N PHE A 273 11.15 -4.23 -9.32
CA PHE A 273 10.40 -4.71 -10.47
C PHE A 273 11.09 -5.90 -11.14
N LYS A 274 12.42 -5.98 -11.12
CA LYS A 274 13.16 -7.15 -11.57
C LYS A 274 12.84 -8.36 -10.70
N GLU A 275 12.86 -8.20 -9.37
CA GLU A 275 12.47 -9.25 -8.43
C GLU A 275 11.02 -9.70 -8.63
N ALA A 276 10.10 -8.74 -8.85
CA ALA A 276 8.69 -9.03 -9.07
C ALA A 276 8.39 -9.77 -10.40
N LEU A 277 9.29 -9.69 -11.38
CA LEU A 277 9.22 -10.45 -12.63
C LEU A 277 9.72 -11.90 -12.50
N GLU A 278 10.37 -12.26 -11.39
CA GLU A 278 10.87 -13.63 -11.17
C GLU A 278 9.73 -14.57 -10.72
N PRO A 279 9.77 -15.85 -11.10
CA PRO A 279 8.71 -16.81 -10.75
C PRO A 279 8.44 -16.94 -9.25
N GLY A 280 9.46 -16.77 -8.42
CA GLY A 280 9.35 -16.84 -6.96
C GLY A 280 8.42 -15.75 -6.37
N PHE A 281 8.26 -14.62 -7.05
CA PHE A 281 7.36 -13.57 -6.60
C PHE A 281 5.90 -14.00 -6.66
N LYS A 282 5.49 -14.77 -7.69
CA LYS A 282 4.14 -15.32 -7.77
C LYS A 282 3.85 -16.31 -6.63
N ALA A 283 4.81 -17.18 -6.31
CA ALA A 283 4.68 -18.11 -5.19
C ALA A 283 4.57 -17.36 -3.84
N TYR A 284 5.38 -16.30 -3.65
CA TYR A 284 5.29 -15.43 -2.49
C TYR A 284 3.92 -14.77 -2.36
N GLN A 285 3.37 -14.18 -3.42
CA GLN A 285 2.06 -13.53 -3.37
C GLN A 285 0.91 -14.52 -3.15
N ALA A 286 1.02 -15.74 -3.68
CA ALA A 286 0.06 -16.80 -3.39
C ALA A 286 0.05 -17.15 -1.89
N GLN A 287 1.24 -17.23 -1.27
CA GLN A 287 1.34 -17.46 0.17
C GLN A 287 0.82 -16.26 0.99
N VAL A 288 0.99 -15.02 0.51
CA VAL A 288 0.40 -13.83 1.15
C VAL A 288 -1.12 -13.95 1.26
N ILE A 289 -1.81 -14.31 0.17
CA ILE A 289 -3.26 -14.51 0.17
C ILE A 289 -3.64 -15.69 1.08
N ARG A 290 -2.94 -16.79 0.97
CA ARG A 290 -3.19 -17.99 1.78
C ARG A 290 -3.05 -17.71 3.28
N ASN A 291 -2.01 -17.01 3.67
CA ASN A 291 -1.82 -16.59 5.06
C ASN A 291 -2.97 -15.67 5.53
N ALA A 292 -3.43 -14.75 4.69
CA ALA A 292 -4.57 -13.89 5.02
C ALA A 292 -5.85 -14.69 5.25
N GLN A 293 -6.13 -15.67 4.40
CA GLN A 293 -7.29 -16.55 4.54
C GLN A 293 -7.21 -17.40 5.82
N ILE A 294 -6.04 -17.95 6.14
CA ILE A 294 -5.82 -18.74 7.37
C ILE A 294 -6.00 -17.87 8.61
N VAL A 295 -5.42 -16.65 8.61
CA VAL A 295 -5.61 -15.71 9.73
C VAL A 295 -7.08 -15.36 9.89
N ALA A 296 -7.79 -15.00 8.82
CA ALA A 296 -9.21 -14.67 8.86
C ALA A 296 -10.06 -15.82 9.39
N GLN A 297 -9.85 -17.03 8.88
CA GLN A 297 -10.56 -18.23 9.33
C GLN A 297 -10.30 -18.51 10.81
N THR A 298 -9.05 -18.52 11.25
CA THR A 298 -8.68 -18.81 12.63
C THR A 298 -9.24 -17.78 13.60
N LEU A 299 -9.21 -16.48 13.24
CA LEU A 299 -9.84 -15.43 14.05
C LEU A 299 -11.36 -15.62 14.15
N THR A 300 -12.02 -16.05 13.06
CA THR A 300 -13.45 -16.37 13.08
C THR A 300 -13.77 -17.55 13.99
N GLU A 301 -12.98 -18.62 13.95
CA GLU A 301 -13.08 -19.78 14.86
C GLU A 301 -12.87 -19.37 16.34
N ARG A 302 -12.11 -18.29 16.58
CA ARG A 302 -11.90 -17.69 17.92
C ARG A 302 -12.97 -16.65 18.29
N GLY A 303 -14.08 -16.57 17.54
CA GLY A 303 -15.23 -15.70 17.83
C GLY A 303 -15.05 -14.24 17.47
N LEU A 304 -14.11 -13.90 16.59
CA LEU A 304 -13.96 -12.57 16.01
C LEU A 304 -14.68 -12.48 14.67
N ARG A 305 -15.30 -11.35 14.37
CA ARG A 305 -15.97 -11.13 13.09
C ARG A 305 -15.00 -10.50 12.07
N ILE A 306 -14.90 -11.11 10.92
CA ILE A 306 -14.22 -10.52 9.76
C ILE A 306 -15.25 -9.70 8.99
N VAL A 307 -14.94 -8.44 8.68
CA VAL A 307 -15.76 -7.60 7.80
C VAL A 307 -15.84 -8.24 6.42
N SER A 308 -17.04 -8.26 5.82
CA SER A 308 -17.36 -8.98 4.58
C SER A 308 -17.28 -10.53 4.72
N GLY A 309 -17.07 -11.06 5.94
CA GLY A 309 -17.02 -12.49 6.24
C GLY A 309 -15.78 -13.22 5.73
N ARG A 310 -14.98 -12.63 4.85
CA ARG A 310 -13.83 -13.27 4.19
C ARG A 310 -12.80 -12.27 3.70
N THR A 311 -11.66 -12.78 3.26
CA THR A 311 -10.69 -12.02 2.45
C THR A 311 -10.32 -12.76 1.16
N GLU A 312 -10.21 -12.00 0.09
CA GLU A 312 -9.75 -12.43 -1.24
C GLU A 312 -8.40 -11.77 -1.61
N SER A 313 -7.79 -11.08 -0.64
CA SER A 313 -6.54 -10.34 -0.82
C SER A 313 -5.58 -10.56 0.35
N HIS A 314 -4.66 -9.63 0.55
CA HIS A 314 -3.65 -9.63 1.62
C HIS A 314 -4.14 -8.97 2.91
N VAL A 315 -5.31 -8.36 2.92
CA VAL A 315 -5.82 -7.52 4.01
C VAL A 315 -7.18 -7.97 4.50
N MET A 316 -7.44 -7.82 5.79
CA MET A 316 -8.75 -8.00 6.41
C MET A 316 -9.00 -6.92 7.45
N LEU A 317 -10.28 -6.62 7.67
CA LEU A 317 -10.76 -5.85 8.80
C LEU A 317 -11.39 -6.79 9.82
N VAL A 318 -11.03 -6.61 11.08
CA VAL A 318 -11.54 -7.39 12.22
C VAL A 318 -12.39 -6.50 13.10
N ASP A 319 -13.65 -6.86 13.29
CA ASP A 319 -14.58 -6.20 14.20
C ASP A 319 -14.34 -6.70 15.62
N LEU A 320 -14.05 -5.78 16.53
CA LEU A 320 -13.70 -6.08 17.93
C LEU A 320 -14.86 -5.95 18.90
N ARG A 321 -16.04 -5.56 18.44
CA ARG A 321 -17.21 -5.31 19.32
C ARG A 321 -17.61 -6.56 20.12
N SER A 322 -17.43 -7.76 19.54
CA SER A 322 -17.69 -9.03 20.26
C SER A 322 -16.75 -9.27 21.45
N LYS A 323 -15.59 -8.60 21.47
CA LYS A 323 -14.61 -8.71 22.56
C LYS A 323 -14.72 -7.53 23.58
N GLY A 324 -15.60 -6.56 23.32
CA GLY A 324 -15.78 -5.40 24.19
C GLY A 324 -14.54 -4.50 24.33
N ILE A 325 -13.73 -4.43 23.26
CA ILE A 325 -12.49 -3.64 23.21
C ILE A 325 -12.49 -2.75 21.96
N THR A 326 -11.93 -1.56 22.08
CA THR A 326 -11.79 -0.63 20.96
C THR A 326 -10.55 -0.95 20.09
N GLY A 327 -10.54 -0.45 18.86
CA GLY A 327 -9.36 -0.58 17.99
C GLY A 327 -8.11 0.05 18.60
N LYS A 328 -8.27 1.21 19.28
CA LYS A 328 -7.16 1.89 19.97
C LYS A 328 -6.57 1.05 21.11
N GLU A 329 -7.42 0.41 21.90
CA GLU A 329 -6.96 -0.49 22.97
C GLU A 329 -6.29 -1.74 22.39
N ALA A 330 -6.88 -2.34 21.36
CA ALA A 330 -6.31 -3.52 20.68
C ALA A 330 -4.93 -3.22 20.07
N GLU A 331 -4.78 -2.09 19.36
CA GLU A 331 -3.50 -1.61 18.84
C GLU A 331 -2.42 -1.52 19.95
N ALA A 332 -2.77 -0.93 21.08
CA ALA A 332 -1.85 -0.77 22.20
C ALA A 332 -1.48 -2.10 22.88
N VAL A 333 -2.44 -2.99 23.10
CA VAL A 333 -2.16 -4.25 23.82
C VAL A 333 -1.43 -5.27 22.93
N LEU A 334 -1.76 -5.33 21.64
CA LEU A 334 -1.05 -6.18 20.66
C LEU A 334 0.37 -5.67 20.45
N GLY A 335 0.58 -4.34 20.41
CA GLY A 335 1.92 -3.75 20.35
C GLY A 335 2.80 -4.17 21.54
N ARG A 336 2.26 -4.22 22.77
CA ARG A 336 2.98 -4.75 23.93
C ARG A 336 3.33 -6.23 23.82
N ALA A 337 2.54 -6.98 23.10
CA ALA A 337 2.80 -8.39 22.81
C ALA A 337 3.70 -8.59 21.56
N HIS A 338 4.32 -7.54 21.03
CA HIS A 338 5.16 -7.53 19.83
C HIS A 338 4.42 -7.97 18.55
N MET A 339 3.15 -7.64 18.44
CA MET A 339 2.36 -7.77 17.20
C MET A 339 1.90 -6.38 16.76
N THR A 340 2.42 -5.91 15.63
CA THR A 340 2.19 -4.54 15.12
C THR A 340 1.03 -4.52 14.16
N ILE A 341 -0.06 -3.83 14.54
CA ILE A 341 -1.26 -3.63 13.74
C ILE A 341 -1.65 -2.14 13.74
N ASN A 342 -2.67 -1.77 12.98
CA ASN A 342 -3.30 -0.46 13.15
C ASN A 342 -4.80 -0.58 13.45
N LYS A 343 -5.30 0.32 14.31
CA LYS A 343 -6.72 0.53 14.47
C LYS A 343 -7.35 0.98 13.15
N ASN A 344 -8.57 0.56 12.88
CA ASN A 344 -9.30 0.91 11.67
C ASN A 344 -10.81 0.95 11.94
N ALA A 345 -11.49 1.95 11.37
CA ALA A 345 -12.95 1.96 11.38
C ALA A 345 -13.51 0.74 10.63
N ILE A 346 -14.63 0.24 11.10
CA ILE A 346 -15.45 -0.75 10.40
C ILE A 346 -16.65 -0.06 9.75
N PRO A 347 -17.34 -0.68 8.79
CA PRO A 347 -18.56 -0.12 8.23
C PRO A 347 -19.58 0.20 9.32
N ASN A 348 -20.17 1.40 9.26
CA ASN A 348 -21.09 1.93 10.29
C ASN A 348 -20.51 1.92 11.72
N ASP A 349 -19.24 2.27 11.85
CA ASP A 349 -18.53 2.26 13.13
C ASP A 349 -19.18 3.26 14.11
N PRO A 350 -19.61 2.81 15.31
CA PRO A 350 -20.16 3.71 16.33
C PRO A 350 -19.11 4.59 17.01
N GLU A 351 -17.84 4.24 16.90
CA GLU A 351 -16.73 4.95 17.53
C GLU A 351 -16.17 6.09 16.66
N LYS A 352 -15.53 7.05 17.31
CA LYS A 352 -14.83 8.14 16.62
C LYS A 352 -13.61 7.61 15.85
N PRO A 353 -13.17 8.28 14.75
CA PRO A 353 -12.05 7.83 13.92
C PRO A 353 -10.72 7.58 14.65
N MET A 354 -10.47 8.25 15.78
CA MET A 354 -9.26 8.07 16.60
C MET A 354 -9.36 6.92 17.61
N VAL A 355 -10.53 6.31 17.75
CA VAL A 355 -10.82 5.20 18.67
C VAL A 355 -11.05 3.92 17.90
N THR A 356 -12.03 3.91 16.99
CA THR A 356 -12.48 2.83 16.11
C THR A 356 -12.98 1.57 16.87
N SER A 357 -13.80 0.77 16.20
CA SER A 357 -14.28 -0.52 16.71
C SER A 357 -13.57 -1.72 16.08
N GLY A 358 -12.59 -1.47 15.21
CA GLY A 358 -11.89 -2.53 14.51
C GLY A 358 -10.39 -2.29 14.38
N VAL A 359 -9.74 -3.30 13.84
CA VAL A 359 -8.33 -3.27 13.45
C VAL A 359 -8.17 -3.79 12.04
N ARG A 360 -7.13 -3.31 11.34
CA ARG A 360 -6.73 -3.83 10.03
C ARG A 360 -5.51 -4.71 10.20
N ILE A 361 -5.56 -5.91 9.58
CA ILE A 361 -4.48 -6.89 9.58
C ILE A 361 -4.12 -7.21 8.14
N GLY A 362 -2.83 -7.31 7.86
CA GLY A 362 -2.29 -7.72 6.57
C GLY A 362 -1.13 -8.69 6.71
N THR A 363 -0.86 -9.42 5.65
CA THR A 363 0.08 -10.55 5.68
C THR A 363 1.35 -10.41 4.82
N PRO A 364 1.59 -9.32 4.06
CA PRO A 364 2.78 -9.23 3.21
C PRO A 364 4.10 -9.34 3.99
N ALA A 365 4.26 -8.56 5.07
CA ALA A 365 5.50 -8.54 5.84
C ALA A 365 5.79 -9.87 6.54
N MET A 366 4.78 -10.47 7.21
CA MET A 366 4.95 -11.77 7.85
C MET A 366 5.29 -12.88 6.84
N THR A 367 4.75 -12.81 5.62
CA THR A 367 5.06 -13.76 4.55
C THR A 367 6.48 -13.52 4.01
N THR A 368 6.92 -12.26 3.88
CA THR A 368 8.29 -11.94 3.45
C THR A 368 9.33 -12.50 4.41
N ARG A 369 9.08 -12.47 5.72
CA ARG A 369 9.98 -13.09 6.70
C ARG A 369 9.94 -14.63 6.71
N GLY A 370 9.08 -15.27 5.91
CA GLY A 370 9.07 -16.73 5.73
C GLY A 370 7.91 -17.46 6.41
N PHE A 371 6.93 -16.76 6.99
CA PHE A 371 5.78 -17.41 7.61
C PHE A 371 4.92 -18.11 6.56
N GLN A 372 4.55 -19.35 6.87
CA GLN A 372 3.69 -20.22 6.08
C GLN A 372 2.36 -20.46 6.83
N ASP A 373 1.60 -21.45 6.41
CA ASP A 373 0.28 -21.79 6.93
C ASP A 373 0.23 -21.95 8.46
N GLU A 374 1.23 -22.64 9.02
CA GLU A 374 1.26 -22.93 10.46
C GLU A 374 1.59 -21.66 11.27
N GLU A 375 2.57 -20.88 10.83
CA GLU A 375 2.94 -19.63 11.50
C GLU A 375 1.80 -18.59 11.38
N ALA A 376 1.06 -18.60 10.27
CA ALA A 376 -0.13 -17.75 10.11
C ALA A 376 -1.23 -18.15 11.10
N ARG A 377 -1.49 -19.44 11.27
CA ARG A 377 -2.43 -19.97 12.27
C ARG A 377 -2.00 -19.62 13.69
N GLN A 378 -0.74 -19.85 14.01
CA GLN A 378 -0.18 -19.50 15.33
C GLN A 378 -0.31 -18.00 15.60
N THR A 379 0.00 -17.15 14.62
CA THR A 379 -0.15 -15.69 14.74
C THR A 379 -1.60 -15.30 15.06
N ALA A 380 -2.56 -15.89 14.39
CA ALA A 380 -4.00 -15.63 14.65
C ALA A 380 -4.41 -16.07 16.05
N HIS A 381 -3.93 -17.22 16.54
CA HIS A 381 -4.17 -17.66 17.92
C HIS A 381 -3.54 -16.68 18.93
N LEU A 382 -2.31 -16.22 18.71
CA LEU A 382 -1.64 -15.26 19.59
C LEU A 382 -2.38 -13.92 19.65
N ILE A 383 -2.90 -13.43 18.51
CA ILE A 383 -3.76 -12.25 18.46
C ILE A 383 -5.01 -12.47 19.33
N ALA A 384 -5.71 -13.58 19.13
CA ALA A 384 -6.92 -13.90 19.90
C ALA A 384 -6.64 -14.07 21.40
N ASP A 385 -5.51 -14.71 21.78
CA ASP A 385 -5.10 -14.89 23.17
C ASP A 385 -4.93 -13.54 23.91
N VAL A 386 -4.37 -12.54 23.23
CA VAL A 386 -4.26 -11.17 23.76
C VAL A 386 -5.63 -10.51 23.87
N LEU A 387 -6.45 -10.61 22.81
CA LEU A 387 -7.77 -9.96 22.76
C LEU A 387 -8.79 -10.59 23.71
N ASP A 388 -8.64 -11.87 24.08
CA ASP A 388 -9.46 -12.52 25.08
C ASP A 388 -9.17 -12.06 26.52
N LYS A 389 -7.92 -11.59 26.79
CA LYS A 389 -7.45 -11.11 28.09
C LYS A 389 -6.62 -9.83 27.97
N PRO A 390 -7.19 -8.73 27.42
CA PRO A 390 -6.42 -7.54 27.05
C PRO A 390 -5.83 -6.76 28.22
N ARG A 391 -6.34 -7.00 29.45
CA ARG A 391 -5.89 -6.32 30.67
C ARG A 391 -5.01 -7.20 31.57
N ASP A 392 -4.79 -8.46 31.18
CA ASP A 392 -3.94 -9.40 31.92
C ASP A 392 -2.48 -9.24 31.45
N ALA A 393 -1.68 -8.56 32.25
CA ALA A 393 -0.26 -8.31 31.96
C ALA A 393 0.53 -9.61 31.85
N ALA A 394 0.27 -10.61 32.70
CA ALA A 394 0.96 -11.89 32.65
C ALA A 394 0.64 -12.66 31.36
N ASN A 395 -0.61 -12.60 30.88
CA ASN A 395 -0.98 -13.17 29.59
C ASN A 395 -0.25 -12.47 28.43
N ILE A 396 -0.20 -11.13 28.44
CA ILE A 396 0.49 -10.35 27.40
C ILE A 396 1.97 -10.70 27.35
N ASP A 397 2.64 -10.80 28.52
CA ASP A 397 4.05 -11.18 28.61
C ASP A 397 4.29 -12.62 28.13
N ALA A 398 3.39 -13.55 28.47
CA ALA A 398 3.48 -14.93 27.98
C ALA A 398 3.30 -15.01 26.46
N VAL A 399 2.37 -14.24 25.89
CA VAL A 399 2.19 -14.15 24.42
C VAL A 399 3.43 -13.51 23.78
N ARG A 400 3.97 -12.42 24.34
CA ARG A 400 5.20 -11.80 23.83
C ARG A 400 6.37 -12.78 23.78
N ALA A 401 6.53 -13.63 24.79
CA ALA A 401 7.55 -14.67 24.78
C ALA A 401 7.34 -15.70 23.63
N LYS A 402 6.09 -16.07 23.34
CA LYS A 402 5.75 -16.95 22.21
C LYS A 402 6.01 -16.27 20.86
N VAL A 403 5.68 -14.97 20.73
CA VAL A 403 6.00 -14.16 19.54
C VAL A 403 7.50 -14.15 19.30
N HIS A 404 8.29 -13.89 20.34
CA HIS A 404 9.76 -13.89 20.24
C HIS A 404 10.31 -15.26 19.82
N ALA A 405 9.82 -16.35 20.42
CA ALA A 405 10.20 -17.70 20.03
C ALA A 405 9.84 -18.03 18.58
N LEU A 406 8.73 -17.49 18.07
CA LEU A 406 8.32 -17.64 16.68
C LEU A 406 9.20 -16.82 15.75
N THR A 407 9.38 -15.52 16.02
CA THR A 407 10.13 -14.60 15.15
C THR A 407 11.62 -14.97 15.06
N SER A 408 12.22 -15.51 16.14
CA SER A 408 13.63 -15.95 16.15
C SER A 408 13.94 -17.10 15.17
N ARG A 409 12.92 -17.85 14.76
CA ARG A 409 13.07 -18.92 13.74
C ARG A 409 13.08 -18.37 12.31
N PHE A 410 12.64 -17.14 12.13
CA PHE A 410 12.44 -16.50 10.84
C PHE A 410 12.99 -15.07 10.86
N PRO A 411 14.32 -14.89 10.91
CA PRO A 411 14.92 -13.57 10.88
C PRO A 411 14.57 -12.85 9.55
N VAL A 412 14.47 -11.53 9.59
CA VAL A 412 14.16 -10.72 8.39
C VAL A 412 15.41 -10.51 7.54
N TYR A 413 16.51 -10.12 8.18
CA TYR A 413 17.78 -9.81 7.52
C TYR A 413 18.99 -10.55 8.15
N GLY A 414 18.79 -11.28 9.22
CA GLY A 414 19.81 -11.87 10.06
C GLY A 414 20.50 -13.12 9.54
#